data_4bd528f3b655110a0f4949d71b258c45
#
_entry.id   4bd528f3b655110a0f4949d71b258c45
#
_cell.length_a   1.000
_cell.length_b   1.000
_cell.length_c   1.000
_cell.angle_alpha   90.00
_cell.angle_beta   90.00
_cell.angle_gamma   90.00
#
_symmetry.space_group_name_H-M   'P 1'
#
loop_
_entity.id
_entity.type
_entity.pdbx_description
1 polymer ?
#
loop_
_entity_poly.entity_id
_entity_poly.type
_entity_poly.pdbx_seq_one_letter_code
_entity_poly.pdbx_strand_id
1 'polypeptide(L)'
;VMLGMISVTTINMDRNSGWKKVSIVLPVSRTAVLDCKYILYLLLSGIGLLLGIILGVVASIIKGQIDYQSMMLFVGISVAMALFSGSMTIPLTFLLSEEKSMLALIIAYPLSAFVFVGAALLIDNKLLACGLVTVVGVVLYAISWLISRKQITNKDMT
;
A
#
# COMPACT_ATOMS: atom_id res chain seq x y z
N VAL A 1 -2.12 3.97 -6.41
CA VAL A 1 -0.89 3.97 -5.60
C VAL A 1 -0.68 5.33 -4.94
N MET A 2 -0.70 6.45 -5.68
CA MET A 2 -0.50 7.80 -5.12
C MET A 2 -1.48 8.16 -3.99
N LEU A 3 -2.77 7.82 -4.14
CA LEU A 3 -3.75 8.04 -3.08
C LEU A 3 -3.46 7.23 -1.81
N GLY A 4 -2.86 6.04 -1.94
CA GLY A 4 -2.39 5.27 -0.79
C GLY A 4 -1.30 5.99 0.01
N MET A 5 -0.44 6.80 -0.64
CA MET A 5 0.56 7.62 0.06
C MET A 5 -0.07 8.62 1.04
N ILE A 6 -1.26 9.13 0.73
CA ILE A 6 -1.98 10.04 1.64
C ILE A 6 -2.26 9.35 2.98
N SER A 7 -2.61 8.05 2.98
CA SER A 7 -2.79 7.29 4.21
C SER A 7 -1.50 7.24 5.05
N VAL A 8 -0.35 7.10 4.41
CA VAL A 8 0.94 7.06 5.11
C VAL A 8 1.33 8.45 5.63
N THR A 9 1.07 9.50 4.86
CA THR A 9 1.31 10.88 5.33
C THR A 9 0.42 11.25 6.51
N THR A 10 -0.81 10.73 6.61
CA THR A 10 -1.67 10.95 7.80
C THR A 10 -1.05 10.37 9.08
N ILE A 11 -0.26 9.29 8.99
CA ILE A 11 0.44 8.73 10.16
C ILE A 11 1.49 9.72 10.68
N ASN A 12 2.22 10.37 9.77
CA ASN A 12 3.21 11.38 10.12
C ASN A 12 2.54 12.66 10.65
N MET A 13 1.43 13.09 10.06
CA MET A 13 0.65 14.23 10.54
C MET A 13 0.08 14.00 11.94
N ASP A 14 -0.45 12.80 12.22
CA ASP A 14 -0.94 12.43 13.55
C ASP A 14 0.18 12.46 14.60
N ARG A 15 1.40 12.11 14.19
CA ARG A 15 2.59 12.18 15.07
C ARG A 15 2.97 13.64 15.37
N ASN A 16 2.98 14.51 14.36
CA ASN A 16 3.38 15.92 14.47
C ASN A 16 2.35 16.79 15.20
N SER A 17 1.05 16.48 15.02
CA SER A 17 -0.04 17.20 15.69
C SER A 17 -0.16 16.90 17.18
N GLY A 18 0.70 16.01 17.73
CA GLY A 18 0.61 15.58 19.13
C GLY A 18 -0.60 14.68 19.42
N TRP A 19 -1.28 14.18 18.38
CA TRP A 19 -2.43 13.26 18.49
C TRP A 19 -2.13 12.07 19.39
N LYS A 20 -0.87 11.62 19.42
CA LYS A 20 -0.42 10.53 20.29
C LYS A 20 -0.65 10.83 21.79
N LYS A 21 -0.53 12.09 22.21
CA LYS A 21 -0.81 12.51 23.60
C LYS A 21 -2.32 12.51 23.90
N VAL A 22 -3.14 12.90 22.91
CA VAL A 22 -4.60 12.93 23.04
C VAL A 22 -5.19 11.51 22.99
N SER A 23 -4.63 10.65 22.15
CA SER A 23 -5.09 9.25 22.01
C SER A 23 -4.87 8.41 23.27
N ILE A 24 -3.96 8.79 24.17
CA ILE A 24 -3.76 8.11 25.47
C ILE A 24 -4.96 8.37 26.41
N VAL A 25 -5.63 9.52 26.27
CA VAL A 25 -6.78 9.89 27.10
C VAL A 25 -8.09 9.28 26.56
N LEU A 26 -8.10 8.89 25.28
CA LEU A 26 -9.25 8.25 24.65
C LEU A 26 -9.24 6.73 24.92
N PRO A 27 -10.41 6.11 25.18
CA PRO A 27 -10.52 4.67 25.41
C PRO A 27 -10.42 3.89 24.09
N VAL A 28 -9.39 4.17 23.28
CA VAL A 28 -9.16 3.52 21.98
C VAL A 28 -7.89 2.70 22.06
N SER A 29 -7.99 1.41 21.73
CA SER A 29 -6.82 0.53 21.72
C SER A 29 -5.86 0.94 20.56
N ARG A 30 -4.56 0.90 20.83
CA ARG A 30 -3.53 1.21 19.81
C ARG A 30 -3.60 0.28 18.61
N THR A 31 -4.04 -0.96 18.82
CA THR A 31 -4.27 -1.92 17.75
C THR A 31 -5.39 -1.47 16.81
N ALA A 32 -6.48 -0.89 17.35
CA ALA A 32 -7.56 -0.34 16.52
C ALA A 32 -7.09 0.84 15.65
N VAL A 33 -6.20 1.68 16.17
CA VAL A 33 -5.61 2.79 15.38
C VAL A 33 -4.77 2.23 14.23
N LEU A 34 -3.98 1.17 14.47
CA LEU A 34 -3.20 0.51 13.43
C LEU A 34 -4.12 -0.11 12.38
N ASP A 35 -5.14 -0.87 12.81
CA ASP A 35 -6.09 -1.52 11.91
C ASP A 35 -6.81 -0.49 11.02
N CYS A 36 -7.20 0.65 11.59
CA CYS A 36 -7.76 1.79 10.83
C CYS A 36 -6.82 2.29 9.73
N LYS A 37 -5.51 2.40 9.99
CA LYS A 37 -4.55 2.88 8.99
C LYS A 37 -4.37 1.87 7.84
N TYR A 38 -4.37 0.56 8.13
CA TYR A 38 -4.34 -0.47 7.10
C TYR A 38 -5.59 -0.44 6.23
N ILE A 39 -6.77 -0.34 6.85
CA ILE A 39 -8.04 -0.23 6.13
C ILE A 39 -8.10 1.05 5.30
N LEU A 40 -7.69 2.19 5.87
CA LEU A 40 -7.64 3.47 5.16
C LEU A 40 -6.73 3.41 3.93
N TYR A 41 -5.57 2.76 4.06
CA TYR A 41 -4.67 2.54 2.93
C TYR A 41 -5.33 1.73 1.80
N LEU A 42 -6.02 0.64 2.14
CA LEU A 42 -6.73 -0.18 1.15
C LEU A 42 -7.87 0.58 0.48
N LEU A 43 -8.66 1.34 1.26
CA LEU A 43 -9.75 2.16 0.71
C LEU A 43 -9.23 3.23 -0.24
N LEU A 44 -8.22 3.99 0.15
CA LEU A 44 -7.63 5.02 -0.71
C LEU A 44 -6.96 4.44 -1.95
N SER A 45 -6.28 3.30 -1.81
CA SER A 45 -5.69 2.58 -2.95
C SER A 45 -6.78 2.06 -3.90
N GLY A 46 -7.89 1.55 -3.35
CA GLY A 46 -9.05 1.10 -4.12
C GLY A 46 -9.72 2.25 -4.89
N ILE A 47 -9.94 3.41 -4.24
CA ILE A 47 -10.47 4.62 -4.91
C ILE A 47 -9.52 5.06 -6.02
N GLY A 48 -8.21 5.07 -5.76
CA GLY A 48 -7.21 5.43 -6.78
C GLY A 48 -7.20 4.47 -7.96
N LEU A 49 -7.46 3.18 -7.71
CA LEU A 49 -7.57 2.17 -8.76
C LEU A 49 -8.84 2.37 -9.60
N LEU A 50 -9.98 2.64 -8.97
CA LEU A 50 -11.24 2.94 -9.68
C LEU A 50 -11.08 4.17 -10.58
N LEU A 51 -10.50 5.25 -10.07
CA LEU A 51 -10.21 6.45 -10.87
C LEU A 51 -9.26 6.14 -12.04
N GLY A 52 -8.22 5.31 -11.79
CA GLY A 52 -7.29 4.86 -12.83
C GLY A 52 -7.98 4.06 -13.93
N ILE A 53 -8.92 3.18 -13.59
CA ILE A 53 -9.72 2.42 -14.57
C ILE A 53 -10.59 3.35 -15.39
N ILE A 54 -11.31 4.28 -14.76
CA ILE A 54 -12.18 5.24 -15.45
C ILE A 54 -11.37 6.06 -16.47
N LEU A 55 -10.24 6.62 -16.04
CA LEU A 55 -9.36 7.39 -16.92
C LEU A 55 -8.75 6.52 -18.04
N GLY A 56 -8.41 5.27 -17.74
CA GLY A 56 -7.91 4.32 -18.74
C GLY A 56 -8.94 3.98 -19.81
N VAL A 57 -10.20 3.78 -19.41
CA VAL A 57 -11.31 3.55 -20.36
C VAL A 57 -11.54 4.78 -21.24
N VAL A 58 -11.59 5.96 -20.65
CA VAL A 58 -11.75 7.22 -21.40
C VAL A 58 -10.61 7.41 -22.41
N ALA A 59 -9.37 7.18 -22.01
CA ALA A 59 -8.21 7.27 -22.89
C ALA A 59 -8.25 6.25 -24.03
N SER A 60 -8.74 5.03 -23.78
CA SER A 60 -8.89 3.97 -24.80
C SER A 60 -9.98 4.32 -25.82
N ILE A 61 -11.08 4.92 -25.38
CA ILE A 61 -12.15 5.39 -26.25
C ILE A 61 -11.65 6.50 -27.17
N ILE A 62 -10.88 7.46 -26.64
CA ILE A 62 -10.30 8.57 -27.44
C ILE A 62 -9.33 8.04 -28.49
N LYS A 63 -8.56 6.99 -28.20
CA LYS A 63 -7.62 6.35 -29.13
C LYS A 63 -8.31 5.44 -30.16
N GLY A 64 -9.59 5.15 -29.99
CA GLY A 64 -10.34 4.26 -30.88
C GLY A 64 -9.92 2.79 -30.83
N GLN A 65 -9.12 2.38 -29.86
CA GLN A 65 -8.66 1.00 -29.67
C GLN A 65 -8.88 0.60 -28.22
N ILE A 66 -9.75 -0.39 -28.01
CA ILE A 66 -10.01 -0.99 -26.69
C ILE A 66 -9.27 -2.33 -26.66
N ASP A 67 -8.08 -2.36 -26.04
CA ASP A 67 -7.36 -3.60 -25.79
C ASP A 67 -7.63 -4.04 -24.34
N TYR A 68 -8.56 -4.99 -24.20
CA TYR A 68 -8.92 -5.56 -22.89
C TYR A 68 -7.74 -6.22 -22.19
N GLN A 69 -6.81 -6.83 -22.93
CA GLN A 69 -5.65 -7.50 -22.35
C GLN A 69 -4.70 -6.49 -21.69
N SER A 70 -4.42 -5.41 -22.34
CA SER A 70 -3.59 -4.33 -21.77
C SER A 70 -4.27 -3.66 -20.59
N MET A 71 -5.59 -3.48 -20.60
CA MET A 71 -6.33 -2.94 -19.46
C MET A 71 -6.27 -3.87 -18.25
N MET A 72 -6.46 -5.17 -18.44
CA MET A 72 -6.38 -6.18 -17.39
C MET A 72 -4.97 -6.22 -16.75
N LEU A 73 -3.93 -6.16 -17.57
CA LEU A 73 -2.55 -6.05 -17.11
C LEU A 73 -2.32 -4.79 -16.29
N PHE A 74 -2.81 -3.63 -16.74
CA PHE A 74 -2.66 -2.36 -16.04
C PHE A 74 -3.30 -2.39 -14.65
N VAL A 75 -4.52 -2.93 -14.55
CA VAL A 75 -5.22 -3.10 -13.27
C VAL A 75 -4.42 -4.02 -12.33
N GLY A 76 -4.00 -5.18 -12.83
CA GLY A 76 -3.25 -6.14 -12.03
C GLY A 76 -1.91 -5.59 -11.54
N ILE A 77 -1.15 -4.87 -12.40
CA ILE A 77 0.08 -4.19 -12.01
C ILE A 77 -0.20 -3.18 -10.89
N SER A 78 -1.26 -2.37 -11.05
CA SER A 78 -1.60 -1.33 -10.09
C SER A 78 -1.97 -1.92 -8.72
N VAL A 79 -2.71 -3.03 -8.69
CA VAL A 79 -3.06 -3.75 -7.44
C VAL A 79 -1.82 -4.36 -6.80
N ALA A 80 -0.99 -5.06 -7.58
CA ALA A 80 0.23 -5.68 -7.09
C ALA A 80 1.18 -4.65 -6.46
N MET A 81 1.41 -3.54 -7.15
CA MET A 81 2.26 -2.45 -6.64
C MET A 81 1.68 -1.80 -5.39
N ALA A 82 0.36 -1.59 -5.31
CA ALA A 82 -0.27 -1.02 -4.13
C ALA A 82 -0.12 -1.93 -2.91
N LEU A 83 -0.39 -3.23 -3.06
CA LEU A 83 -0.27 -4.19 -1.97
C LEU A 83 1.18 -4.34 -1.48
N PHE A 84 2.12 -4.44 -2.40
CA PHE A 84 3.53 -4.59 -2.06
C PHE A 84 4.10 -3.33 -1.38
N SER A 85 3.83 -2.15 -1.92
CA SER A 85 4.26 -0.89 -1.30
C SER A 85 3.61 -0.68 0.06
N GLY A 86 2.30 -0.97 0.23
CA GLY A 86 1.59 -0.87 1.49
C GLY A 86 2.12 -1.80 2.56
N SER A 87 2.50 -3.03 2.19
CA SER A 87 3.06 -4.01 3.12
C SER A 87 4.39 -3.54 3.74
N MET A 88 5.17 -2.74 3.03
CA MET A 88 6.44 -2.20 3.52
C MET A 88 6.28 -0.83 4.20
N THR A 89 5.51 0.08 3.59
CA THR A 89 5.46 1.47 4.05
C THR A 89 4.76 1.63 5.38
N ILE A 90 3.65 0.93 5.63
CA ILE A 90 2.88 1.08 6.86
C ILE A 90 3.69 0.67 8.10
N PRO A 91 4.26 -0.56 8.18
CA PRO A 91 5.04 -0.94 9.36
C PRO A 91 6.29 -0.09 9.56
N LEU A 92 6.97 0.27 8.47
CA LEU A 92 8.16 1.11 8.55
C LEU A 92 7.82 2.51 9.10
N THR A 93 6.69 3.08 8.72
CA THR A 93 6.24 4.39 9.23
C THR A 93 5.91 4.34 10.72
N PHE A 94 5.37 3.23 11.22
CA PHE A 94 5.11 3.06 12.65
C PHE A 94 6.37 2.81 13.48
N LEU A 95 7.37 2.13 12.91
CA LEU A 95 8.57 1.70 13.61
C LEU A 95 9.69 2.75 13.59
N LEU A 96 9.79 3.50 12.52
CA LEU A 96 10.87 4.47 12.29
C LEU A 96 10.48 5.89 12.73
N SER A 97 11.50 6.73 12.98
CA SER A 97 11.34 8.17 13.16
C SER A 97 10.87 8.84 11.87
N GLU A 98 10.36 10.08 11.95
CA GLU A 98 9.79 10.81 10.81
C GLU A 98 10.70 10.88 9.60
N GLU A 99 11.96 11.30 9.80
CA GLU A 99 12.95 11.41 8.74
C GLU A 99 13.18 10.07 8.03
N LYS A 100 13.27 8.98 8.81
CA LYS A 100 13.47 7.63 8.27
C LYS A 100 12.20 7.05 7.63
N SER A 101 11.02 7.48 8.06
CA SER A 101 9.75 7.05 7.45
C SER A 101 9.55 7.63 6.06
N MET A 102 9.99 8.88 5.82
CA MET A 102 10.02 9.46 4.48
C MET A 102 10.98 8.72 3.54
N LEU A 103 12.18 8.38 4.04
CA LEU A 103 13.12 7.55 3.27
C LEU A 103 12.55 6.16 2.95
N ALA A 104 11.83 5.55 3.89
CA ALA A 104 11.16 4.28 3.66
C ALA A 104 10.12 4.35 2.55
N LEU A 105 9.35 5.45 2.45
CA LEU A 105 8.43 5.70 1.34
C LEU A 105 9.16 5.79 0.00
N ILE A 106 10.24 6.59 -0.06
CA ILE A 106 11.03 6.81 -1.28
C ILE A 106 11.64 5.48 -1.78
N ILE A 107 12.02 4.58 -0.88
CA ILE A 107 12.62 3.29 -1.23
C ILE A 107 11.56 2.22 -1.57
N ALA A 108 10.46 2.17 -0.84
CA ALA A 108 9.45 1.12 -0.99
C ALA A 108 8.78 1.13 -2.37
N TYR A 109 8.55 2.30 -2.96
CA TYR A 109 7.89 2.40 -4.27
C TYR A 109 8.79 1.92 -5.43
N PRO A 110 10.04 2.39 -5.58
CA PRO A 110 10.94 1.82 -6.58
C PRO A 110 11.19 0.32 -6.38
N LEU A 111 11.32 -0.13 -5.13
CA LEU A 111 11.52 -1.54 -4.83
C LEU A 111 10.34 -2.39 -5.30
N SER A 112 9.11 -1.93 -5.09
CA SER A 112 7.91 -2.62 -5.59
C SER A 112 7.88 -2.68 -7.13
N ALA A 113 8.32 -1.62 -7.81
CA ALA A 113 8.43 -1.59 -9.25
C ALA A 113 9.52 -2.57 -9.75
N PHE A 114 10.67 -2.63 -9.09
CA PHE A 114 11.74 -3.59 -9.43
C PHE A 114 11.31 -5.04 -9.28
N VAL A 115 10.59 -5.38 -8.21
CA VAL A 115 10.04 -6.73 -8.00
C VAL A 115 9.07 -7.09 -9.12
N PHE A 116 8.20 -6.16 -9.51
CA PHE A 116 7.26 -6.40 -10.59
C PHE A 116 7.97 -6.58 -11.94
N VAL A 117 8.91 -5.70 -12.29
CA VAL A 117 9.68 -5.79 -13.54
C VAL A 117 10.50 -7.09 -13.57
N GLY A 118 11.14 -7.46 -12.46
CA GLY A 118 11.85 -8.71 -12.34
C GLY A 118 10.95 -9.94 -12.58
N ALA A 119 9.77 -9.96 -12.00
CA ALA A 119 8.80 -11.04 -12.23
C ALA A 119 8.30 -11.07 -13.69
N ALA A 120 8.06 -9.90 -14.30
CA ALA A 120 7.62 -9.79 -15.68
C ALA A 120 8.70 -10.21 -16.70
N LEU A 121 9.99 -10.11 -16.34
CA LEU A 121 11.10 -10.58 -17.18
C LEU A 121 11.35 -12.07 -17.06
N LEU A 122 11.06 -12.66 -15.90
CA LEU A 122 11.27 -14.10 -15.64
C LEU A 122 10.12 -14.98 -16.15
N ILE A 123 8.91 -14.42 -16.32
CA ILE A 123 7.72 -15.18 -16.68
C ILE A 123 7.22 -14.67 -18.04
N ASP A 124 7.26 -15.53 -19.06
CA ASP A 124 6.81 -15.21 -20.42
C ASP A 124 5.33 -14.79 -20.47
N ASN A 125 4.50 -15.41 -19.64
CA ASN A 125 3.08 -15.08 -19.54
C ASN A 125 2.86 -13.92 -18.55
N LYS A 126 2.70 -12.71 -19.08
CA LYS A 126 2.53 -11.46 -18.32
C LYS A 126 1.32 -11.52 -17.37
N LEU A 127 0.27 -12.24 -17.73
CA LEU A 127 -0.94 -12.38 -16.93
C LEU A 127 -0.69 -13.26 -15.69
N LEU A 128 0.06 -14.36 -15.87
CA LEU A 128 0.51 -15.21 -14.75
C LEU A 128 1.48 -14.47 -13.83
N ALA A 129 2.43 -13.72 -14.38
CA ALA A 129 3.35 -12.89 -13.59
C ALA A 129 2.57 -11.90 -12.70
N CYS A 130 1.58 -11.22 -13.27
CA CYS A 130 0.73 -10.27 -12.56
C CYS A 130 -0.07 -10.95 -11.43
N GLY A 131 -0.66 -12.11 -11.70
CA GLY A 131 -1.39 -12.91 -10.72
C GLY A 131 -0.50 -13.36 -9.56
N LEU A 132 0.68 -13.89 -9.85
CA LEU A 132 1.64 -14.33 -8.82
C LEU A 132 2.11 -13.17 -7.95
N VAL A 133 2.48 -12.04 -8.53
CA VAL A 133 2.92 -10.86 -7.75
C VAL A 133 1.78 -10.32 -6.91
N THR A 134 0.53 -10.35 -7.39
CA THR A 134 -0.63 -9.94 -6.60
C THR A 134 -0.86 -10.87 -5.41
N VAL A 135 -0.79 -12.19 -5.59
CA VAL A 135 -0.93 -13.16 -4.49
C VAL A 135 0.18 -12.98 -3.46
N VAL A 136 1.43 -12.85 -3.89
CA VAL A 136 2.56 -12.55 -3.00
C VAL A 136 2.34 -11.24 -2.26
N GLY A 137 1.85 -10.20 -2.95
CA GLY A 137 1.51 -8.91 -2.35
C GLY A 137 0.47 -9.01 -1.25
N VAL A 138 -0.60 -9.79 -1.46
CA VAL A 138 -1.65 -10.05 -0.44
C VAL A 138 -1.07 -10.76 0.78
N VAL A 139 -0.27 -11.80 0.57
CA VAL A 139 0.37 -12.55 1.65
C VAL A 139 1.31 -11.66 2.46
N LEU A 140 2.16 -10.87 1.80
CA LEU A 140 3.07 -9.93 2.45
C LEU A 140 2.30 -8.85 3.22
N TYR A 141 1.20 -8.35 2.67
CA TYR A 141 0.35 -7.36 3.34
C TYR A 141 -0.28 -7.92 4.63
N ALA A 142 -0.78 -9.16 4.58
CA ALA A 142 -1.34 -9.84 5.74
C ALA A 142 -0.26 -10.12 6.81
N ILE A 143 0.92 -10.60 6.41
CA ILE A 143 2.06 -10.82 7.31
C ILE A 143 2.50 -9.52 7.96
N SER A 144 2.62 -8.45 7.17
CA SER A 144 2.98 -7.11 7.64
C SER A 144 2.00 -6.60 8.70
N TRP A 145 0.70 -6.77 8.48
CA TRP A 145 -0.33 -6.42 9.43
C TRP A 145 -0.20 -7.20 10.74
N LEU A 146 -0.02 -8.53 10.67
CA LEU A 146 0.14 -9.39 11.85
C LEU A 146 1.39 -9.02 12.67
N ILE A 147 2.52 -8.78 12.01
CA ILE A 147 3.77 -8.39 12.66
C ILE A 147 3.60 -7.04 13.36
N SER A 148 3.04 -6.04 12.68
CA SER A 148 2.81 -4.71 13.23
C SER A 148 1.89 -4.75 14.45
N ARG A 149 0.84 -5.55 14.39
CA ARG A 149 -0.10 -5.76 15.51
C ARG A 149 0.59 -6.38 16.72
N LYS A 150 1.40 -7.43 16.52
CA LYS A 150 2.15 -8.09 17.59
C LYS A 150 3.18 -7.16 18.26
N GLN A 151 3.86 -6.32 17.48
CA GLN A 151 4.85 -5.39 18.00
C GLN A 151 4.22 -4.28 18.86
N ILE A 152 3.04 -3.77 18.47
CA ILE A 152 2.32 -2.77 19.26
C ILE A 152 1.83 -3.38 20.57
N THR A 153 1.26 -4.60 20.54
CA THR A 153 0.80 -5.28 21.75
C THR A 153 1.94 -5.55 22.74
N ASN A 154 3.13 -5.91 22.24
CA ASN A 154 4.28 -6.16 23.12
C ASN A 154 4.86 -4.87 23.74
N LYS A 155 4.71 -3.72 23.09
CA LYS A 155 5.13 -2.41 23.64
C LYS A 155 4.19 -1.89 24.73
N ASP A 156 3.00 -2.43 24.86
CA ASP A 156 2.05 -2.06 25.92
C ASP A 156 2.30 -2.84 27.21
N MET A 157 3.16 -3.88 27.18
CA MET A 157 3.52 -4.70 28.36
C MET A 157 4.87 -4.30 29.01
N THR A 158 5.58 -3.32 28.47
CA THR A 158 6.79 -2.73 29.04
C THR A 158 6.60 -1.23 29.31
#